data_9ff93784a083baec2f47f5b4a89b0686
#
_entry.id   9ff93784a083baec2f47f5b4a89b0686
#
_cell.length_a   1.000
_cell.length_b   1.000
_cell.length_c   1.000
_cell.angle_alpha   90.00
_cell.angle_beta   90.00
_cell.angle_gamma   90.00
#
_symmetry.space_group_name_H-M   'P 1'
#
loop_
_entity.id
_entity.type
_entity.pdbx_description
1 polymer ?
#
loop_
_entity_poly.entity_id
_entity_poly.type
_entity_poly.pdbx_seq_one_letter_code
_entity_poly.pdbx_strand_id
1 'polypeptide(L)'
;MSSLTPYLLTADVGGTNSRMGLYCIDSTEPLAVKYYRNEDCLTQKEDGIFEKNVIIPFLRHCWESNSSNLKPLEEVEIIGCLAIAGPVRSNVSWMSNLHNIEIDGSAIAEHTHVKNDLYLERIKVCKIINDFVAQGYGCLTLKPDEMVELKHGSFDKMDCEGPKVCIGAGTGLGECFLTPDSQGRYTCYPSEGGHVEWAPRNELEIELWNYLRDKFSYRNRLSVERIVSGPGLANVYEFLAFKYPGRIDPKVHAEFEKETDMKAKVVAMNTKERSLCLQAMEIMMGAYGSEAGSSAIKFIPTGGLFVTGGLTPKNIKFIEGQDSPFMKAYNDKGRVKPILEYVPAFAVLTEDLGVRGAHKCAVQEYETYLNEGEQKRKRN
;
A
#
# COMPACT_ATOMS: atom_id res chain seq x y z
N MET A 1 34.56 21.69 -7.02
CA MET A 1 33.12 22.02 -7.18
C MET A 1 32.47 21.63 -5.86
N SER A 2 31.79 22.56 -5.17
CA SER A 2 31.02 22.22 -3.97
C SER A 2 29.98 21.19 -4.36
N SER A 3 29.91 20.08 -3.62
CA SER A 3 28.84 19.09 -3.83
C SER A 3 27.50 19.75 -3.49
N LEU A 4 26.52 19.62 -4.39
CA LEU A 4 25.15 20.06 -4.11
C LEU A 4 24.61 19.32 -2.89
N THR A 5 23.76 19.97 -2.11
CA THR A 5 23.13 19.36 -0.94
C THR A 5 21.92 18.53 -1.40
N PRO A 6 21.88 17.21 -1.13
CA PRO A 6 20.76 16.36 -1.55
C PRO A 6 19.56 16.53 -0.62
N TYR A 7 18.37 16.65 -1.22
CA TYR A 7 17.07 16.51 -0.56
C TYR A 7 16.26 15.40 -1.20
N LEU A 8 15.35 14.80 -0.43
CA LEU A 8 14.44 13.79 -0.92
C LEU A 8 13.03 14.38 -1.04
N LEU A 9 12.42 14.22 -2.21
CA LEU A 9 11.04 14.55 -2.49
C LEU A 9 10.22 13.25 -2.50
N THR A 10 9.20 13.17 -1.66
CA THR A 10 8.29 12.03 -1.64
C THR A 10 6.87 12.46 -1.94
N ALA A 11 6.10 11.57 -2.53
CA ALA A 11 4.66 11.70 -2.60
C ALA A 11 3.96 10.37 -2.31
N ASP A 12 2.78 10.47 -1.68
CA ASP A 12 1.79 9.41 -1.60
C ASP A 12 0.52 9.95 -2.25
N VAL A 13 0.25 9.43 -3.46
CA VAL A 13 -0.78 9.94 -4.37
C VAL A 13 -1.89 8.91 -4.48
N GLY A 14 -2.93 9.10 -3.67
CA GLY A 14 -4.15 8.29 -3.71
C GLY A 14 -5.17 8.78 -4.74
N GLY A 15 -6.34 8.17 -4.77
CA GLY A 15 -7.43 8.60 -5.66
C GLY A 15 -7.99 9.98 -5.32
N THR A 16 -8.01 10.38 -4.05
CA THR A 16 -8.64 11.62 -3.58
C THR A 16 -7.64 12.70 -3.19
N ASN A 17 -6.53 12.30 -2.58
CA ASN A 17 -5.54 13.22 -2.02
C ASN A 17 -4.13 12.83 -2.45
N SER A 18 -3.27 13.84 -2.55
CA SER A 18 -1.83 13.69 -2.68
C SER A 18 -1.14 14.30 -1.45
N ARG A 19 -0.26 13.54 -0.79
CA ARG A 19 0.59 14.00 0.30
C ARG A 19 2.01 14.13 -0.20
N MET A 20 2.56 15.34 -0.16
CA MET A 20 3.94 15.64 -0.53
C MET A 20 4.81 15.80 0.72
N GLY A 21 6.06 15.36 0.65
CA GLY A 21 7.04 15.52 1.71
C GLY A 21 8.43 15.87 1.18
N LEU A 22 9.14 16.76 1.87
CA LEU A 22 10.55 17.11 1.60
C LEU A 22 11.39 16.73 2.83
N TYR A 23 12.53 16.05 2.61
CA TYR A 23 13.38 15.53 3.67
C TYR A 23 14.86 15.86 3.41
N CYS A 24 15.64 15.96 4.49
CA CYS A 24 17.09 15.79 4.38
C CYS A 24 17.40 14.30 4.13
N ILE A 25 18.51 14.04 3.43
CA ILE A 25 18.92 12.65 3.13
C ILE A 25 19.14 11.79 4.39
N ASP A 26 19.65 12.39 5.46
CA ASP A 26 19.98 11.71 6.71
C ASP A 26 18.85 11.72 7.75
N SER A 27 17.63 12.15 7.36
CA SER A 27 16.50 12.30 8.28
C SER A 27 15.25 11.61 7.78
N THR A 28 14.58 10.89 8.68
CA THR A 28 13.24 10.34 8.45
C THR A 28 12.12 11.34 8.79
N GLU A 29 12.46 12.46 9.44
CA GLU A 29 11.51 13.52 9.75
C GLU A 29 11.44 14.52 8.59
N PRO A 30 10.24 14.85 8.11
CA PRO A 30 10.08 15.77 7.01
C PRO A 30 10.38 17.21 7.40
N LEU A 31 11.08 17.94 6.53
CA LEU A 31 11.26 19.37 6.64
C LEU A 31 9.99 20.15 6.32
N ALA A 32 9.17 19.58 5.42
CA ALA A 32 7.89 20.12 5.02
C ALA A 32 6.95 18.99 4.57
N VAL A 33 5.67 19.14 4.90
CA VAL A 33 4.60 18.26 4.41
C VAL A 33 3.43 19.12 3.93
N LYS A 34 2.82 18.74 2.81
CA LYS A 34 1.61 19.39 2.32
C LYS A 34 0.66 18.40 1.67
N TYR A 35 -0.62 18.63 1.89
CA TYR A 35 -1.71 17.84 1.32
C TYR A 35 -2.43 18.62 0.21
N TYR A 36 -2.77 17.92 -0.85
CA TYR A 36 -3.52 18.44 -1.99
C TYR A 36 -4.76 17.57 -2.20
N ARG A 37 -5.90 18.19 -2.46
CA ARG A 37 -7.08 17.48 -2.96
C ARG A 37 -6.93 17.32 -4.46
N ASN A 38 -6.95 16.09 -4.93
CA ASN A 38 -6.68 15.83 -6.35
C ASN A 38 -7.74 16.43 -7.27
N GLU A 39 -9.01 16.50 -6.83
CA GLU A 39 -10.09 17.15 -7.58
C GLU A 39 -9.85 18.64 -7.83
N ASP A 40 -9.10 19.33 -6.95
CA ASP A 40 -8.78 20.75 -7.09
C ASP A 40 -7.55 20.99 -7.97
N CYS A 41 -6.61 20.03 -8.01
CA CYS A 41 -5.31 20.19 -8.66
C CYS A 41 -5.23 19.46 -10.01
N LEU A 42 -5.93 18.34 -10.16
CA LEU A 42 -5.85 17.41 -11.27
C LEU A 42 -7.18 17.37 -12.03
N THR A 43 -7.61 18.53 -12.52
CA THR A 43 -8.97 18.75 -13.05
C THR A 43 -9.17 18.33 -14.51
N GLN A 44 -8.07 18.16 -15.26
CA GLN A 44 -8.13 17.83 -16.69
C GLN A 44 -6.88 17.00 -17.11
N LYS A 45 -7.00 16.30 -18.22
CA LYS A 45 -5.86 15.60 -18.81
C LYS A 45 -4.98 16.59 -19.55
N GLU A 46 -3.80 16.87 -18.99
CA GLU A 46 -2.77 17.75 -19.55
C GLU A 46 -1.39 17.20 -19.18
N ASP A 47 -0.46 17.22 -20.12
CA ASP A 47 0.93 16.82 -19.87
C ASP A 47 1.58 17.78 -18.87
N GLY A 48 2.19 17.23 -17.84
CA GLY A 48 2.83 18.01 -16.77
C GLY A 48 1.84 18.66 -15.79
N ILE A 49 0.58 18.25 -15.75
CA ILE A 49 -0.39 18.84 -14.81
C ILE A 49 0.01 18.58 -13.35
N PHE A 50 0.57 17.40 -13.05
CA PHE A 50 1.02 17.07 -11.70
C PHE A 50 2.22 17.93 -11.29
N GLU A 51 3.16 18.15 -12.20
CA GLU A 51 4.29 19.08 -12.00
C GLU A 51 3.81 20.49 -11.74
N LYS A 52 2.94 21.03 -12.60
CA LYS A 52 2.45 22.42 -12.54
C LYS A 52 1.62 22.69 -11.27
N ASN A 53 0.76 21.75 -10.89
CA ASN A 53 -0.25 22.01 -9.87
C ASN A 53 0.06 21.38 -8.50
N VAL A 54 1.04 20.45 -8.43
CA VAL A 54 1.41 19.78 -7.18
C VAL A 54 2.88 19.96 -6.84
N ILE A 55 3.82 19.51 -7.70
CA ILE A 55 5.26 19.52 -7.38
C ILE A 55 5.79 20.95 -7.25
N ILE A 56 5.62 21.77 -8.27
CA ILE A 56 6.14 23.16 -8.28
C ILE A 56 5.54 23.99 -7.13
N PRO A 57 4.21 24.00 -6.92
CA PRO A 57 3.63 24.71 -5.78
C PRO A 57 4.11 24.19 -4.42
N PHE A 58 4.39 22.90 -4.30
CA PHE A 58 4.94 22.32 -3.07
C PHE A 58 6.38 22.80 -2.84
N LEU A 59 7.27 22.65 -3.82
CA LEU A 59 8.66 23.06 -3.69
C LEU A 59 8.78 24.57 -3.46
N ARG A 60 8.01 25.38 -4.19
CA ARG A 60 7.93 26.83 -3.95
C ARG A 60 7.55 27.13 -2.50
N HIS A 61 6.51 26.50 -1.99
CA HIS A 61 6.08 26.65 -0.59
C HIS A 61 7.22 26.28 0.39
N CYS A 62 7.98 25.21 0.14
CA CYS A 62 9.10 24.82 0.99
C CYS A 62 10.15 25.93 1.10
N TRP A 63 10.57 26.50 -0.03
CA TRP A 63 11.63 27.54 -0.02
C TRP A 63 11.13 28.90 0.43
N GLU A 64 9.89 29.27 0.15
CA GLU A 64 9.32 30.55 0.62
C GLU A 64 8.99 30.53 2.13
N SER A 65 8.53 29.38 2.68
CA SER A 65 8.07 29.30 4.07
C SER A 65 9.14 28.80 5.06
N ASN A 66 10.17 28.06 4.59
CA ASN A 66 11.19 27.43 5.43
C ASN A 66 12.63 27.84 5.04
N SER A 67 12.81 28.99 4.45
CA SER A 67 14.11 29.47 3.93
C SER A 67 15.25 29.49 4.95
N SER A 68 14.95 29.59 6.25
CA SER A 68 15.96 29.53 7.31
C SER A 68 16.56 28.13 7.55
N ASN A 69 15.85 27.07 7.15
CA ASN A 69 16.24 25.68 7.39
C ASN A 69 16.70 24.96 6.11
N LEU A 70 16.53 25.59 4.94
CA LEU A 70 16.91 25.02 3.66
C LEU A 70 18.12 25.75 3.08
N LYS A 71 18.96 25.02 2.35
CA LYS A 71 20.02 25.62 1.56
C LYS A 71 19.43 26.45 0.40
N PRO A 72 20.17 27.49 -0.10
CA PRO A 72 19.77 28.19 -1.32
C PRO A 72 19.45 27.21 -2.46
N LEU A 73 18.40 27.48 -3.24
CA LEU A 73 17.90 26.57 -4.27
C LEU A 73 18.99 26.19 -5.30
N GLU A 74 19.90 27.08 -5.59
CA GLU A 74 21.04 26.86 -6.50
C GLU A 74 22.10 25.90 -5.97
N GLU A 75 22.11 25.64 -4.65
CA GLU A 75 23.08 24.76 -3.98
C GLU A 75 22.50 23.36 -3.73
N VAL A 76 21.29 23.04 -4.24
CA VAL A 76 20.62 21.78 -3.93
C VAL A 76 20.38 20.90 -5.15
N GLU A 77 20.29 19.60 -4.89
CA GLU A 77 19.74 18.61 -5.81
C GLU A 77 18.63 17.83 -5.12
N ILE A 78 17.64 17.38 -5.89
CA ILE A 78 16.46 16.69 -5.36
C ILE A 78 16.34 15.32 -6.02
N ILE A 79 16.13 14.29 -5.21
CA ILE A 79 15.83 12.94 -5.65
C ILE A 79 14.38 12.62 -5.26
N GLY A 80 13.54 12.36 -6.26
CA GLY A 80 12.12 12.10 -6.08
C GLY A 80 11.78 10.61 -6.06
N CYS A 81 10.83 10.23 -5.18
CA CYS A 81 10.10 8.97 -5.26
C CYS A 81 8.63 9.23 -4.99
N LEU A 82 7.77 8.98 -5.99
CA LEU A 82 6.35 9.23 -5.91
C LEU A 82 5.61 7.88 -5.91
N ALA A 83 4.91 7.58 -4.81
CA ALA A 83 4.03 6.42 -4.67
C ALA A 83 2.64 6.78 -5.20
N ILE A 84 2.15 6.06 -6.19
CA ILE A 84 0.92 6.40 -6.91
C ILE A 84 -0.05 5.22 -6.88
N ALA A 85 -1.29 5.48 -6.51
CA ALA A 85 -2.38 4.50 -6.54
C ALA A 85 -2.79 4.20 -7.98
N GLY A 86 -2.07 3.28 -8.61
CA GLY A 86 -2.28 2.86 -9.99
C GLY A 86 -1.15 1.95 -10.49
N PRO A 87 -1.35 1.31 -11.65
CA PRO A 87 -0.31 0.49 -12.26
C PRO A 87 0.86 1.37 -12.71
N VAL A 88 2.09 0.89 -12.49
CA VAL A 88 3.32 1.56 -12.94
C VAL A 88 4.01 0.73 -14.02
N ARG A 89 4.32 1.37 -15.14
CA ARG A 89 5.08 0.75 -16.21
C ARG A 89 6.10 1.73 -16.78
N SER A 90 7.36 1.31 -16.87
CA SER A 90 8.44 2.14 -17.43
C SER A 90 8.55 3.52 -16.78
N ASN A 91 8.47 3.59 -15.45
CA ASN A 91 8.52 4.82 -14.65
C ASN A 91 7.34 5.79 -14.87
N VAL A 92 6.20 5.29 -15.40
CA VAL A 92 4.96 6.03 -15.67
C VAL A 92 3.80 5.38 -14.95
N SER A 93 2.90 6.16 -14.38
CA SER A 93 1.63 5.71 -13.83
C SER A 93 0.46 6.49 -14.40
N TRP A 94 -0.70 5.83 -14.51
CA TRP A 94 -1.95 6.42 -14.97
C TRP A 94 -3.00 6.34 -13.87
N MET A 95 -3.49 7.49 -13.45
CA MET A 95 -4.55 7.60 -12.44
C MET A 95 -5.92 7.40 -13.09
N SER A 96 -6.36 6.15 -13.19
CA SER A 96 -7.63 5.80 -13.85
C SER A 96 -8.85 6.50 -13.24
N ASN A 97 -8.81 6.78 -11.94
CA ASN A 97 -9.88 7.46 -11.20
C ASN A 97 -9.89 8.99 -11.39
N LEU A 98 -8.86 9.55 -12.03
CA LEU A 98 -8.69 10.99 -12.26
C LEU A 98 -8.37 11.23 -13.73
N HIS A 99 -9.38 11.14 -14.59
CA HIS A 99 -9.29 11.44 -16.02
C HIS A 99 -8.15 10.77 -16.79
N ASN A 100 -7.61 9.63 -16.29
CA ASN A 100 -6.39 8.98 -16.81
C ASN A 100 -5.20 9.94 -16.89
N ILE A 101 -5.00 10.74 -15.86
CA ILE A 101 -3.83 11.62 -15.74
C ILE A 101 -2.58 10.75 -15.69
N GLU A 102 -1.62 11.11 -16.54
CA GLU A 102 -0.31 10.50 -16.59
C GLU A 102 0.67 11.23 -15.67
N ILE A 103 1.44 10.47 -14.90
CA ILE A 103 2.57 10.97 -14.10
C ILE A 103 3.80 10.19 -14.55
N ASP A 104 4.71 10.88 -15.24
CA ASP A 104 5.93 10.33 -15.81
C ASP A 104 7.16 10.83 -15.04
N GLY A 105 7.80 9.93 -14.31
CA GLY A 105 8.98 10.26 -13.51
C GLY A 105 10.19 10.64 -14.36
N SER A 106 10.32 10.08 -15.56
CA SER A 106 11.41 10.46 -16.48
C SER A 106 11.18 11.85 -17.04
N ALA A 107 9.95 12.19 -17.43
CA ALA A 107 9.59 13.52 -17.90
C ALA A 107 9.79 14.60 -16.82
N ILE A 108 9.49 14.26 -15.54
CA ILE A 108 9.76 15.15 -14.39
C ILE A 108 11.26 15.41 -14.25
N ALA A 109 12.11 14.37 -14.26
CA ALA A 109 13.55 14.49 -14.08
C ALA A 109 14.26 15.14 -15.28
N GLU A 110 13.76 14.95 -16.49
CA GLU A 110 14.27 15.51 -17.73
C GLU A 110 13.62 16.85 -18.10
N HIS A 111 12.63 17.31 -17.34
CA HIS A 111 11.90 18.59 -17.53
C HIS A 111 11.24 18.71 -18.91
N THR A 112 10.74 17.58 -19.45
CA THR A 112 10.23 17.54 -20.84
C THR A 112 8.85 18.16 -20.97
N HIS A 113 7.97 17.99 -19.97
CA HIS A 113 6.62 18.57 -19.95
C HIS A 113 6.60 20.03 -19.50
N VAL A 114 7.42 20.38 -18.51
CA VAL A 114 7.53 21.75 -17.98
C VAL A 114 8.99 22.20 -18.07
N LYS A 115 9.24 23.22 -18.87
CA LYS A 115 10.60 23.71 -19.13
C LYS A 115 10.88 25.01 -18.38
N ASN A 116 12.16 25.24 -18.05
CA ASN A 116 12.66 26.49 -17.46
C ASN A 116 11.99 26.83 -16.10
N ASP A 117 11.65 25.82 -15.30
CA ASP A 117 11.20 26.02 -13.93
C ASP A 117 12.34 25.77 -12.94
N LEU A 118 12.61 26.75 -12.09
CA LEU A 118 13.74 26.74 -11.16
C LEU A 118 13.73 25.56 -10.19
N TYR A 119 12.53 25.14 -9.76
CA TYR A 119 12.37 24.06 -8.78
C TYR A 119 12.50 22.70 -9.43
N LEU A 120 11.89 22.50 -10.60
CA LEU A 120 12.00 21.24 -11.34
C LEU A 120 13.42 20.98 -11.79
N GLU A 121 14.18 21.99 -12.18
CA GLU A 121 15.61 21.87 -12.56
C GLU A 121 16.50 21.29 -11.45
N ARG A 122 16.03 21.31 -10.20
CA ARG A 122 16.73 20.67 -9.08
C ARG A 122 16.47 19.16 -8.99
N ILE A 123 15.38 18.66 -9.57
CA ILE A 123 15.07 17.23 -9.56
C ILE A 123 15.97 16.51 -10.56
N LYS A 124 16.83 15.62 -10.06
CA LYS A 124 17.81 14.85 -10.85
C LYS A 124 17.35 13.44 -11.16
N VAL A 125 16.55 12.88 -10.26
CA VAL A 125 15.91 11.58 -10.41
C VAL A 125 14.48 11.70 -9.89
N CYS A 126 13.52 11.09 -10.58
CA CYS A 126 12.16 10.94 -10.09
C CYS A 126 11.67 9.53 -10.40
N LYS A 127 11.54 8.71 -9.36
CA LYS A 127 11.05 7.34 -9.44
C LYS A 127 9.56 7.32 -9.19
N ILE A 128 8.82 6.65 -10.06
CA ILE A 128 7.41 6.33 -9.83
C ILE A 128 7.32 4.88 -9.35
N ILE A 129 6.62 4.67 -8.23
CA ILE A 129 6.30 3.35 -7.71
C ILE A 129 4.78 3.25 -7.46
N ASN A 130 4.26 2.03 -7.47
CA ASN A 130 2.89 1.80 -7.02
C ASN A 130 2.77 2.05 -5.51
N ASP A 131 1.60 2.49 -5.03
CA ASP A 131 1.33 2.77 -3.61
C ASP A 131 1.57 1.54 -2.71
N PHE A 132 1.26 0.34 -3.20
CA PHE A 132 1.49 -0.88 -2.44
C PHE A 132 2.97 -1.32 -2.47
N VAL A 133 3.70 -1.03 -3.53
CA VAL A 133 5.17 -1.16 -3.56
C VAL A 133 5.81 -0.25 -2.51
N ALA A 134 5.29 0.96 -2.33
CA ALA A 134 5.73 1.85 -1.26
C ALA A 134 5.44 1.23 0.13
N GLN A 135 4.27 0.62 0.35
CA GLN A 135 4.01 -0.09 1.61
C GLN A 135 5.02 -1.23 1.84
N GLY A 136 5.39 -1.98 0.81
CA GLY A 136 6.43 -2.99 0.89
C GLY A 136 7.79 -2.44 1.33
N TYR A 137 8.26 -1.36 0.71
CA TYR A 137 9.48 -0.67 1.17
C TYR A 137 9.32 -0.14 2.60
N GLY A 138 8.12 0.33 2.98
CA GLY A 138 7.81 0.76 4.34
C GLY A 138 7.99 -0.34 5.37
N CYS A 139 7.71 -1.59 5.03
CA CYS A 139 7.94 -2.72 5.93
C CYS A 139 9.41 -2.90 6.33
N LEU A 140 10.36 -2.39 5.53
CA LEU A 140 11.78 -2.38 5.87
C LEU A 140 12.16 -1.37 6.98
N THR A 141 11.24 -0.49 7.34
CA THR A 141 11.45 0.57 8.34
C THR A 141 10.73 0.30 9.66
N LEU A 142 10.01 -0.83 9.74
CA LEU A 142 9.21 -1.18 10.91
C LEU A 142 10.08 -1.44 12.14
N LYS A 143 9.60 -0.94 13.28
CA LYS A 143 10.15 -1.23 14.60
C LYS A 143 9.34 -2.35 15.26
N PRO A 144 9.93 -3.08 16.21
CA PRO A 144 9.22 -4.18 16.89
C PRO A 144 7.92 -3.77 17.58
N ASP A 145 7.84 -2.56 18.14
CA ASP A 145 6.67 -2.01 18.81
C ASP A 145 5.54 -1.57 17.85
N GLU A 146 5.82 -1.55 16.55
CA GLU A 146 4.83 -1.26 15.51
C GLU A 146 4.18 -2.52 14.93
N MET A 147 4.56 -3.71 15.44
CA MET A 147 4.11 -5.01 14.94
C MET A 147 3.62 -5.93 16.06
N VAL A 148 2.65 -6.77 15.73
CA VAL A 148 2.23 -7.89 16.57
C VAL A 148 2.64 -9.20 15.89
N GLU A 149 3.32 -10.08 16.66
CA GLU A 149 3.61 -11.44 16.19
C GLU A 149 2.32 -12.25 16.02
N LEU A 150 2.04 -12.70 14.82
CA LEU A 150 0.93 -13.62 14.56
C LEU A 150 1.28 -15.06 14.88
N LYS A 151 2.57 -15.36 14.93
CA LYS A 151 3.12 -16.67 15.31
C LYS A 151 4.23 -16.45 16.35
N HIS A 152 4.17 -17.20 17.43
CA HIS A 152 5.16 -17.11 18.49
C HIS A 152 6.59 -17.36 17.97
N GLY A 153 7.50 -16.49 18.37
CA GLY A 153 8.91 -16.52 17.97
C GLY A 153 9.15 -16.07 16.51
N SER A 154 8.25 -15.29 15.92
CA SER A 154 8.45 -14.74 14.57
C SER A 154 9.64 -13.78 14.51
N PHE A 155 9.88 -12.97 15.54
CA PHE A 155 11.07 -12.11 15.59
C PHE A 155 12.37 -12.91 15.62
N ASP A 156 12.40 -13.99 16.39
CA ASP A 156 13.60 -14.84 16.53
C ASP A 156 13.91 -15.64 15.25
N LYS A 157 12.88 -15.95 14.47
CA LYS A 157 12.99 -16.76 13.25
C LYS A 157 13.17 -15.91 11.99
N MET A 158 13.05 -14.60 12.08
CA MET A 158 13.10 -13.71 10.93
C MET A 158 14.52 -13.65 10.36
N ASP A 159 14.67 -14.13 9.13
CA ASP A 159 15.88 -13.96 8.34
C ASP A 159 15.92 -12.52 7.80
N CYS A 160 16.78 -11.69 8.35
CA CYS A 160 16.87 -10.28 7.95
C CYS A 160 17.21 -10.09 6.47
N GLU A 161 17.90 -11.06 5.85
CA GLU A 161 18.25 -11.07 4.43
C GLU A 161 17.33 -11.96 3.59
N GLY A 162 16.29 -12.53 4.17
CA GLY A 162 15.31 -13.37 3.48
C GLY A 162 14.28 -12.56 2.66
N PRO A 163 13.63 -13.20 1.67
CA PRO A 163 12.52 -12.59 0.95
C PRO A 163 11.39 -12.21 1.90
N LYS A 164 10.66 -11.16 1.56
CA LYS A 164 9.55 -10.62 2.34
C LYS A 164 8.29 -10.52 1.49
N VAL A 165 7.13 -10.63 2.13
CA VAL A 165 5.81 -10.41 1.51
C VAL A 165 5.06 -9.37 2.32
N CYS A 166 4.43 -8.44 1.65
CA CYS A 166 3.48 -7.50 2.22
C CYS A 166 2.11 -7.73 1.59
N ILE A 167 1.09 -7.91 2.42
CA ILE A 167 -0.30 -8.02 2.01
C ILE A 167 -1.14 -7.09 2.87
N GLY A 168 -2.04 -6.30 2.27
CA GLY A 168 -2.78 -5.30 3.03
C GLY A 168 -4.16 -5.00 2.50
N ALA A 169 -5.15 -5.11 3.39
CA ALA A 169 -6.54 -4.80 3.11
C ALA A 169 -6.91 -3.38 3.56
N GLY A 170 -7.58 -2.65 2.66
CA GLY A 170 -8.11 -1.31 2.87
C GLY A 170 -9.39 -1.11 2.06
N THR A 171 -9.44 -0.09 1.19
CA THR A 171 -10.47 0.07 0.15
C THR A 171 -10.38 -1.02 -0.91
N GLY A 172 -9.17 -1.55 -1.13
CA GLY A 172 -8.86 -2.72 -1.94
C GLY A 172 -7.99 -3.71 -1.16
N LEU A 173 -7.42 -4.68 -1.87
CA LEU A 173 -6.44 -5.65 -1.38
C LEU A 173 -5.19 -5.55 -2.24
N GLY A 174 -4.09 -5.07 -1.65
CA GLY A 174 -2.80 -5.00 -2.31
C GLY A 174 -1.84 -6.09 -1.83
N GLU A 175 -0.92 -6.46 -2.69
CA GLU A 175 0.17 -7.39 -2.40
C GLU A 175 1.47 -6.95 -3.09
N CYS A 176 2.59 -7.19 -2.45
CA CYS A 176 3.90 -7.06 -3.06
C CYS A 176 4.89 -8.01 -2.39
N PHE A 177 6.00 -8.26 -3.05
CA PHE A 177 7.07 -9.07 -2.47
C PHE A 177 8.43 -8.40 -2.68
N LEU A 178 9.36 -8.66 -1.77
CA LEU A 178 10.67 -8.05 -1.76
C LEU A 178 11.75 -9.14 -1.72
N THR A 179 12.79 -8.93 -2.50
CA THR A 179 13.99 -9.77 -2.46
C THR A 179 15.24 -8.93 -2.26
N PRO A 180 16.20 -9.37 -1.44
CA PRO A 180 17.47 -8.68 -1.29
C PRO A 180 18.41 -9.00 -2.45
N ASP A 181 19.29 -8.07 -2.77
CA ASP A 181 20.48 -8.32 -3.60
C ASP A 181 21.66 -8.82 -2.74
N SER A 182 22.80 -9.07 -3.37
CA SER A 182 24.03 -9.51 -2.69
C SER A 182 24.62 -8.49 -1.71
N GLN A 183 24.11 -7.28 -1.67
CA GLN A 183 24.51 -6.21 -0.76
C GLN A 183 23.45 -5.96 0.32
N GLY A 184 22.41 -6.79 0.39
CA GLY A 184 21.31 -6.65 1.35
C GLY A 184 20.30 -5.53 1.00
N ARG A 185 20.39 -4.92 -0.20
CA ARG A 185 19.41 -3.94 -0.65
C ARG A 185 18.19 -4.66 -1.21
N TYR A 186 17.03 -4.25 -0.77
CA TYR A 186 15.77 -4.84 -1.21
C TYR A 186 15.22 -4.18 -2.48
N THR A 187 14.78 -5.02 -3.41
CA THR A 187 13.89 -4.61 -4.51
C THR A 187 12.48 -5.07 -4.21
N CYS A 188 11.53 -4.16 -4.25
CA CYS A 188 10.11 -4.46 -4.09
C CYS A 188 9.45 -4.62 -5.47
N TYR A 189 8.77 -5.74 -5.65
CA TYR A 189 8.06 -6.08 -6.88
C TYR A 189 6.56 -5.93 -6.69
N PRO A 190 5.85 -5.26 -7.60
CA PRO A 190 4.40 -5.15 -7.57
C PRO A 190 3.72 -6.49 -7.81
N SER A 191 2.51 -6.64 -7.30
CA SER A 191 1.63 -7.76 -7.57
C SER A 191 0.19 -7.28 -7.64
N GLU A 192 -0.60 -7.88 -8.50
CA GLU A 192 -2.05 -7.74 -8.56
C GLU A 192 -2.74 -8.93 -7.86
N GLY A 193 -2.11 -9.46 -6.80
CA GLY A 193 -2.58 -10.62 -6.04
C GLY A 193 -3.98 -10.48 -5.47
N GLY A 194 -4.40 -9.27 -5.10
CA GLY A 194 -5.78 -9.01 -4.67
C GLY A 194 -6.83 -9.29 -5.73
N HIS A 195 -6.42 -9.34 -7.00
CA HIS A 195 -7.30 -9.62 -8.12
C HIS A 195 -7.27 -11.09 -8.60
N VAL A 196 -6.56 -12.00 -7.93
CA VAL A 196 -6.65 -13.43 -8.21
C VAL A 196 -8.01 -14.00 -7.80
N GLU A 197 -8.33 -15.21 -8.26
CA GLU A 197 -9.59 -15.86 -7.96
C GLU A 197 -9.69 -16.22 -6.47
N TRP A 198 -10.81 -15.83 -5.85
CA TRP A 198 -11.15 -16.28 -4.51
C TRP A 198 -11.62 -17.73 -4.52
N ALA A 199 -11.02 -18.55 -3.68
CA ALA A 199 -11.41 -19.95 -3.46
C ALA A 199 -12.30 -20.08 -2.21
N PRO A 200 -13.61 -20.38 -2.35
CA PRO A 200 -14.49 -20.68 -1.22
C PRO A 200 -13.98 -21.89 -0.40
N ARG A 201 -14.09 -21.82 0.93
CA ARG A 201 -13.54 -22.82 1.85
C ARG A 201 -14.59 -23.76 2.44
N ASN A 202 -15.88 -23.42 2.30
CA ASN A 202 -17.02 -24.18 2.83
C ASN A 202 -18.29 -23.86 2.03
N GLU A 203 -19.38 -24.60 2.31
CA GLU A 203 -20.64 -24.47 1.59
C GLU A 203 -21.22 -23.05 1.64
N LEU A 204 -21.15 -22.36 2.78
CA LEU A 204 -21.64 -20.99 2.91
C LEU A 204 -20.88 -20.02 2.01
N GLU A 205 -19.56 -20.21 1.88
CA GLU A 205 -18.73 -19.40 0.99
C GLU A 205 -18.96 -19.73 -0.49
N ILE A 206 -19.32 -20.97 -0.82
CA ILE A 206 -19.77 -21.34 -2.19
C ILE A 206 -21.08 -20.60 -2.53
N GLU A 207 -22.03 -20.52 -1.60
CA GLU A 207 -23.25 -19.76 -1.79
C GLU A 207 -22.98 -18.25 -1.92
N LEU A 208 -22.06 -17.70 -1.10
CA LEU A 208 -21.60 -16.32 -1.21
C LEU A 208 -20.96 -16.06 -2.57
N TRP A 209 -20.12 -16.98 -3.06
CA TRP A 209 -19.50 -16.87 -4.38
C TRP A 209 -20.57 -16.79 -5.48
N ASN A 210 -21.59 -17.66 -5.44
CA ASN A 210 -22.70 -17.64 -6.40
C ASN A 210 -23.47 -16.31 -6.34
N TYR A 211 -23.80 -15.83 -5.14
CA TYR A 211 -24.51 -14.58 -4.92
C TYR A 211 -23.73 -13.38 -5.53
N LEU A 212 -22.42 -13.29 -5.25
CA LEU A 212 -21.61 -12.19 -5.74
C LEU A 212 -21.32 -12.27 -7.23
N ARG A 213 -21.17 -13.49 -7.78
CA ARG A 213 -21.08 -13.70 -9.23
C ARG A 213 -22.31 -13.10 -9.93
N ASP A 214 -23.49 -13.37 -9.42
CA ASP A 214 -24.74 -12.89 -10.02
C ASP A 214 -24.89 -11.37 -9.81
N LYS A 215 -24.57 -10.86 -8.61
CA LYS A 215 -24.55 -9.43 -8.28
C LYS A 215 -23.66 -8.61 -9.24
N PHE A 216 -22.47 -9.10 -9.54
CA PHE A 216 -21.50 -8.40 -10.40
C PHE A 216 -21.57 -8.83 -11.87
N SER A 217 -22.50 -9.71 -12.24
CA SER A 217 -22.62 -10.25 -13.59
C SER A 217 -21.34 -10.91 -14.13
N TYR A 218 -20.53 -11.47 -13.25
CA TYR A 218 -19.31 -12.18 -13.62
C TYR A 218 -19.64 -13.62 -14.07
N ARG A 219 -18.95 -14.09 -15.10
CA ARG A 219 -19.20 -15.46 -15.61
C ARG A 219 -18.42 -16.54 -14.86
N ASN A 220 -17.12 -16.33 -14.66
CA ASN A 220 -16.20 -17.42 -14.30
C ASN A 220 -15.25 -17.09 -13.14
N ARG A 221 -15.23 -15.87 -12.63
CA ARG A 221 -14.27 -15.49 -11.57
C ARG A 221 -14.83 -14.45 -10.60
N LEU A 222 -14.36 -14.53 -9.38
CA LEU A 222 -14.56 -13.51 -8.35
C LEU A 222 -13.19 -13.27 -7.70
N SER A 223 -12.73 -12.02 -7.66
CA SER A 223 -11.43 -11.71 -7.06
C SER A 223 -11.50 -11.76 -5.53
N VAL A 224 -10.36 -12.07 -4.89
CA VAL A 224 -10.22 -12.08 -3.43
C VAL A 224 -10.63 -10.72 -2.85
N GLU A 225 -10.27 -9.63 -3.49
CA GLU A 225 -10.63 -8.26 -3.08
C GLU A 225 -12.13 -8.04 -2.93
N ARG A 226 -12.98 -8.76 -3.68
CA ARG A 226 -14.45 -8.68 -3.54
C ARG A 226 -14.97 -9.17 -2.21
N ILE A 227 -14.11 -9.87 -1.45
CA ILE A 227 -14.35 -10.35 -0.09
C ILE A 227 -13.44 -9.62 0.90
N VAL A 228 -12.15 -9.49 0.58
CA VAL A 228 -11.11 -8.98 1.48
C VAL A 228 -10.83 -7.51 1.16
N SER A 229 -11.75 -6.67 1.55
CA SER A 229 -11.64 -5.21 1.49
C SER A 229 -12.79 -4.57 2.27
N GLY A 230 -12.79 -3.25 2.43
CA GLY A 230 -13.95 -2.53 2.98
C GLY A 230 -15.24 -2.83 2.18
N PRO A 231 -15.29 -2.56 0.88
CA PRO A 231 -16.42 -2.97 0.03
C PRO A 231 -16.71 -4.47 0.09
N GLY A 232 -15.68 -5.32 0.25
CA GLY A 232 -15.83 -6.76 0.42
C GLY A 232 -16.60 -7.12 1.68
N LEU A 233 -16.31 -6.50 2.82
CA LEU A 233 -17.06 -6.70 4.05
C LEU A 233 -18.55 -6.35 3.88
N ALA A 234 -18.85 -5.26 3.18
CA ALA A 234 -20.22 -4.88 2.87
C ALA A 234 -20.92 -5.93 1.98
N ASN A 235 -20.22 -6.47 0.98
CA ASN A 235 -20.73 -7.55 0.13
C ASN A 235 -21.09 -8.82 0.92
N VAL A 236 -20.22 -9.21 1.86
CA VAL A 236 -20.46 -10.39 2.71
C VAL A 236 -21.67 -10.17 3.61
N TYR A 237 -21.79 -9.01 4.24
CA TYR A 237 -22.95 -8.70 5.07
C TYR A 237 -24.25 -8.67 4.26
N GLU A 238 -24.26 -8.09 3.09
CA GLU A 238 -25.41 -8.01 2.19
C GLU A 238 -25.90 -9.42 1.79
N PHE A 239 -24.98 -10.32 1.45
CA PHE A 239 -25.30 -11.72 1.21
C PHE A 239 -25.93 -12.38 2.44
N LEU A 240 -25.35 -12.18 3.63
CA LEU A 240 -25.89 -12.79 4.86
C LEU A 240 -27.26 -12.24 5.22
N ALA A 241 -27.52 -10.95 5.00
CA ALA A 241 -28.83 -10.35 5.19
C ALA A 241 -29.86 -10.91 4.20
N PHE A 242 -29.46 -11.08 2.94
CA PHE A 242 -30.30 -11.75 1.93
C PHE A 242 -30.62 -13.21 2.30
N LYS A 243 -29.63 -13.96 2.74
CA LYS A 243 -29.78 -15.38 3.09
C LYS A 243 -30.54 -15.59 4.39
N TYR A 244 -30.38 -14.74 5.38
CA TYR A 244 -30.94 -14.88 6.73
C TYR A 244 -31.79 -13.68 7.16
N PRO A 245 -32.90 -13.34 6.45
CA PRO A 245 -33.68 -12.13 6.73
C PRO A 245 -34.22 -12.07 8.15
N GLY A 246 -34.51 -13.22 8.78
CA GLY A 246 -34.99 -13.33 10.17
C GLY A 246 -33.90 -13.04 11.23
N ARG A 247 -32.64 -12.89 10.85
CA ARG A 247 -31.51 -12.57 11.76
C ARG A 247 -31.04 -11.11 11.62
N ILE A 248 -31.66 -10.33 10.75
CA ILE A 248 -31.33 -8.92 10.55
C ILE A 248 -31.66 -8.12 11.81
N ASP A 249 -30.70 -7.34 12.32
CA ASP A 249 -30.98 -6.24 13.24
C ASP A 249 -31.55 -5.07 12.42
N PRO A 250 -32.84 -4.68 12.62
CA PRO A 250 -33.46 -3.66 11.75
C PRO A 250 -32.79 -2.29 11.83
N LYS A 251 -32.19 -1.92 12.96
CA LYS A 251 -31.52 -0.63 13.14
C LYS A 251 -30.20 -0.61 12.38
N VAL A 252 -29.40 -1.66 12.55
CA VAL A 252 -28.11 -1.80 11.86
C VAL A 252 -28.30 -1.87 10.34
N HIS A 253 -29.31 -2.64 9.90
CA HIS A 253 -29.59 -2.79 8.47
C HIS A 253 -30.09 -1.49 7.82
N ALA A 254 -30.95 -0.75 8.53
CA ALA A 254 -31.41 0.56 8.05
C ALA A 254 -30.27 1.58 7.93
N GLU A 255 -29.30 1.55 8.87
CA GLU A 255 -28.09 2.35 8.79
C GLU A 255 -27.21 1.91 7.61
N PHE A 256 -27.00 0.59 7.46
CA PHE A 256 -26.23 0.03 6.33
C PHE A 256 -26.82 0.41 4.96
N GLU A 257 -28.14 0.35 4.79
CA GLU A 257 -28.79 0.70 3.51
C GLU A 257 -28.74 2.20 3.20
N LYS A 258 -28.70 3.05 4.23
CA LYS A 258 -28.60 4.49 4.08
C LYS A 258 -27.20 4.94 3.64
N GLU A 259 -26.16 4.20 4.05
CA GLU A 259 -24.77 4.54 3.76
C GLU A 259 -24.39 4.16 2.32
N THR A 260 -23.50 4.95 1.71
CA THR A 260 -22.87 4.64 0.42
C THR A 260 -21.43 4.16 0.62
N ASP A 261 -20.59 5.02 1.17
CA ASP A 261 -19.14 4.78 1.26
C ASP A 261 -18.74 4.15 2.60
N MET A 262 -19.60 4.25 3.63
CA MET A 262 -19.30 3.82 4.99
C MET A 262 -19.98 2.50 5.39
N LYS A 263 -20.56 1.76 4.45
CA LYS A 263 -21.23 0.46 4.69
C LYS A 263 -20.38 -0.52 5.50
N ALA A 264 -19.11 -0.66 5.15
CA ALA A 264 -18.16 -1.51 5.88
C ALA A 264 -17.97 -1.10 7.33
N LYS A 265 -17.94 0.21 7.62
CA LYS A 265 -17.81 0.73 8.98
C LYS A 265 -19.03 0.38 9.81
N VAL A 266 -20.24 0.48 9.26
CA VAL A 266 -21.47 0.06 9.94
C VAL A 266 -21.36 -1.40 10.36
N VAL A 267 -20.94 -2.29 9.46
CA VAL A 267 -20.75 -3.71 9.76
C VAL A 267 -19.70 -3.91 10.85
N ALA A 268 -18.51 -3.29 10.70
CA ALA A 268 -17.39 -3.46 11.65
C ALA A 268 -17.72 -2.98 13.08
N MET A 269 -18.51 -1.93 13.21
CA MET A 269 -18.93 -1.38 14.51
C MET A 269 -20.03 -2.19 15.21
N ASN A 270 -20.73 -3.06 14.49
CA ASN A 270 -21.87 -3.83 15.01
C ASN A 270 -21.59 -5.34 15.12
N THR A 271 -20.33 -5.74 15.33
CA THR A 271 -19.91 -7.16 15.49
C THR A 271 -20.27 -7.70 16.89
N LYS A 272 -21.55 -7.69 17.24
CA LYS A 272 -22.08 -8.30 18.47
C LYS A 272 -22.15 -9.82 18.31
N GLU A 273 -22.13 -10.52 19.45
CA GLU A 273 -22.27 -11.97 19.46
C GLU A 273 -23.51 -12.43 18.66
N ARG A 274 -23.33 -13.44 17.82
CA ARG A 274 -24.37 -14.01 16.92
C ARG A 274 -24.99 -13.07 15.90
N SER A 275 -24.46 -11.85 15.72
CA SER A 275 -24.93 -10.93 14.69
C SER A 275 -24.46 -11.34 13.29
N LEU A 276 -25.19 -10.91 12.25
CA LEU A 276 -24.73 -11.07 10.86
C LEU A 276 -23.45 -10.26 10.58
N CYS A 277 -23.26 -9.14 11.28
CA CYS A 277 -22.04 -8.34 11.19
C CYS A 277 -20.80 -9.10 11.69
N LEU A 278 -20.93 -9.81 12.82
CA LEU A 278 -19.85 -10.67 13.32
C LEU A 278 -19.53 -11.77 12.32
N GLN A 279 -20.55 -12.46 11.83
CA GLN A 279 -20.38 -13.53 10.83
C GLN A 279 -19.74 -13.02 9.54
N ALA A 280 -20.11 -11.81 9.07
CA ALA A 280 -19.50 -11.17 7.90
C ALA A 280 -18.01 -10.89 8.14
N MET A 281 -17.67 -10.37 9.33
CA MET A 281 -16.28 -10.12 9.71
C MET A 281 -15.46 -11.40 9.77
N GLU A 282 -15.99 -12.48 10.36
CA GLU A 282 -15.33 -13.78 10.44
C GLU A 282 -15.06 -14.39 9.06
N ILE A 283 -16.01 -14.29 8.12
CA ILE A 283 -15.84 -14.76 6.74
C ILE A 283 -14.73 -13.94 6.05
N MET A 284 -14.80 -12.61 6.12
CA MET A 284 -13.82 -11.74 5.49
C MET A 284 -12.41 -11.99 6.06
N MET A 285 -12.27 -12.04 7.40
CA MET A 285 -10.97 -12.25 8.04
C MET A 285 -10.42 -13.66 7.79
N GLY A 286 -11.29 -14.65 7.69
CA GLY A 286 -10.88 -15.98 7.27
C GLY A 286 -10.40 -16.03 5.81
N ALA A 287 -11.08 -15.33 4.89
CA ALA A 287 -10.63 -15.20 3.51
C ALA A 287 -9.28 -14.46 3.44
N TYR A 288 -9.09 -13.41 4.25
CA TYR A 288 -7.83 -12.67 4.34
C TYR A 288 -6.68 -13.56 4.85
N GLY A 289 -6.91 -14.31 5.92
CA GLY A 289 -5.94 -15.28 6.42
C GLY A 289 -5.60 -16.37 5.40
N SER A 290 -6.61 -16.83 4.65
CA SER A 290 -6.40 -17.81 3.58
C SER A 290 -5.48 -17.27 2.49
N GLU A 291 -5.67 -16.03 2.03
CA GLU A 291 -4.81 -15.40 1.01
C GLU A 291 -3.41 -15.13 1.56
N ALA A 292 -3.28 -14.59 2.78
CA ALA A 292 -1.99 -14.43 3.43
C ALA A 292 -1.21 -15.75 3.52
N GLY A 293 -1.87 -16.85 3.89
CA GLY A 293 -1.28 -18.18 3.91
C GLY A 293 -0.93 -18.71 2.51
N SER A 294 -1.70 -18.34 1.49
CA SER A 294 -1.41 -18.69 0.10
C SER A 294 -0.18 -17.93 -0.41
N SER A 295 -0.06 -16.65 -0.09
CA SER A 295 1.12 -15.84 -0.40
C SER A 295 2.35 -16.34 0.35
N ALA A 296 2.20 -16.79 1.63
CA ALA A 296 3.27 -17.42 2.38
C ALA A 296 3.80 -18.70 1.72
N ILE A 297 2.93 -19.52 1.14
CA ILE A 297 3.36 -20.74 0.42
C ILE A 297 3.98 -20.41 -0.94
N LYS A 298 3.45 -19.42 -1.66
CA LYS A 298 3.96 -19.03 -2.99
C LYS A 298 5.39 -18.50 -2.93
N PHE A 299 5.71 -17.70 -1.90
CA PHE A 299 6.96 -16.94 -1.83
C PHE A 299 7.92 -17.41 -0.72
N ILE A 300 7.45 -18.19 0.24
CA ILE A 300 8.22 -18.68 1.42
C ILE A 300 9.06 -17.53 2.03
N PRO A 301 8.41 -16.45 2.48
CA PRO A 301 9.11 -15.24 2.92
C PRO A 301 9.77 -15.45 4.29
N THR A 302 10.98 -15.98 4.29
CA THR A 302 11.78 -16.19 5.53
C THR A 302 12.12 -14.89 6.22
N GLY A 303 12.16 -13.78 5.47
CA GLY A 303 12.32 -12.43 6.00
C GLY A 303 11.05 -11.78 6.54
N GLY A 304 9.91 -12.51 6.50
CA GLY A 304 8.65 -12.11 7.11
C GLY A 304 7.49 -11.88 6.12
N LEU A 305 6.31 -12.25 6.57
CA LEU A 305 5.03 -11.89 5.96
C LEU A 305 4.41 -10.79 6.82
N PHE A 306 4.15 -9.63 6.21
CA PHE A 306 3.62 -8.45 6.87
C PHE A 306 2.18 -8.22 6.42
N VAL A 307 1.24 -8.35 7.37
CA VAL A 307 -0.18 -8.06 7.18
C VAL A 307 -0.41 -6.59 7.50
N THR A 308 -0.70 -5.79 6.49
CA THR A 308 -0.76 -4.31 6.55
C THR A 308 -2.15 -3.77 6.19
N GLY A 309 -2.22 -2.50 5.84
CA GLY A 309 -3.45 -1.83 5.41
C GLY A 309 -4.33 -1.41 6.57
N GLY A 310 -5.16 -0.40 6.33
CA GLY A 310 -5.95 0.24 7.39
C GLY A 310 -7.01 -0.65 8.06
N LEU A 311 -7.33 -1.82 7.51
CA LEU A 311 -8.21 -2.78 8.16
C LEU A 311 -7.50 -3.60 9.24
N THR A 312 -6.18 -3.78 9.16
CA THR A 312 -5.41 -4.62 10.08
C THR A 312 -5.41 -4.09 11.50
N PRO A 313 -4.94 -2.86 11.81
CA PRO A 313 -4.93 -2.35 13.18
C PRO A 313 -6.35 -2.21 13.76
N LYS A 314 -7.33 -1.83 12.94
CA LYS A 314 -8.72 -1.62 13.36
C LYS A 314 -9.44 -2.93 13.74
N ASN A 315 -8.96 -4.06 13.23
CA ASN A 315 -9.59 -5.36 13.40
C ASN A 315 -8.63 -6.42 13.96
N ILE A 316 -7.57 -6.00 14.67
CA ILE A 316 -6.51 -6.87 15.18
C ILE A 316 -7.05 -8.09 15.96
N LYS A 317 -8.13 -7.93 16.73
CA LYS A 317 -8.78 -9.02 17.50
C LYS A 317 -9.28 -10.19 16.65
N PHE A 318 -9.47 -10.01 15.33
CA PHE A 318 -9.86 -11.06 14.40
C PHE A 318 -8.66 -11.64 13.63
N ILE A 319 -7.48 -11.06 13.83
CA ILE A 319 -6.23 -11.41 13.14
C ILE A 319 -5.27 -12.12 14.09
N GLU A 320 -5.04 -11.55 15.29
CA GLU A 320 -4.13 -12.12 16.29
C GLU A 320 -4.72 -13.35 17.01
N GLY A 321 -3.83 -14.19 17.55
CA GLY A 321 -4.19 -15.40 18.27
C GLY A 321 -4.49 -16.59 17.37
N GLN A 322 -4.05 -17.77 17.81
CA GLN A 322 -4.13 -19.01 17.00
C GLN A 322 -5.57 -19.43 16.66
N ASP A 323 -6.54 -19.00 17.49
CA ASP A 323 -7.97 -19.29 17.30
C ASP A 323 -8.72 -18.23 16.50
N SER A 324 -8.07 -17.15 16.10
CA SER A 324 -8.68 -16.12 15.27
C SER A 324 -9.12 -16.68 13.91
N PRO A 325 -10.17 -16.13 13.28
CA PRO A 325 -10.60 -16.57 11.96
C PRO A 325 -9.49 -16.42 10.92
N PHE A 326 -8.65 -15.38 11.03
CA PHE A 326 -7.49 -15.17 10.17
C PHE A 326 -6.46 -16.30 10.33
N MET A 327 -5.96 -16.55 11.55
CA MET A 327 -4.90 -17.55 11.77
C MET A 327 -5.35 -18.98 11.54
N LYS A 328 -6.62 -19.33 11.81
CA LYS A 328 -7.17 -20.63 11.42
C LYS A 328 -7.08 -20.86 9.93
N ALA A 329 -7.49 -19.88 9.12
CA ALA A 329 -7.45 -19.98 7.66
C ALA A 329 -6.03 -19.85 7.08
N TYR A 330 -5.18 -19.02 7.69
CA TYR A 330 -3.74 -18.94 7.37
C TYR A 330 -3.07 -20.31 7.48
N ASN A 331 -3.33 -21.02 8.57
CA ASN A 331 -2.74 -22.33 8.87
C ASN A 331 -3.40 -23.51 8.14
N ASP A 332 -4.57 -23.31 7.54
CA ASP A 332 -5.27 -24.37 6.80
C ASP A 332 -4.70 -24.52 5.38
N LYS A 333 -3.55 -25.18 5.31
CA LYS A 333 -2.79 -25.42 4.07
C LYS A 333 -2.50 -26.91 3.86
N GLY A 334 -3.33 -27.78 4.47
CA GLY A 334 -3.24 -29.23 4.30
C GLY A 334 -1.83 -29.77 4.56
N ARG A 335 -1.35 -30.65 3.69
CA ARG A 335 -0.04 -31.30 3.83
C ARG A 335 1.18 -30.36 3.79
N VAL A 336 1.03 -29.15 3.24
CA VAL A 336 2.14 -28.18 3.14
C VAL A 336 2.15 -27.19 4.31
N LYS A 337 1.23 -27.30 5.26
CA LYS A 337 1.22 -26.46 6.48
C LYS A 337 2.57 -26.36 7.19
N PRO A 338 3.41 -27.44 7.29
CA PRO A 338 4.71 -27.33 7.95
C PRO A 338 5.65 -26.28 7.36
N ILE A 339 5.51 -25.93 6.08
CA ILE A 339 6.29 -24.85 5.45
C ILE A 339 6.07 -23.51 6.16
N LEU A 340 4.84 -23.27 6.63
CA LEU A 340 4.50 -22.02 7.32
C LEU A 340 5.25 -21.85 8.65
N GLU A 341 5.82 -22.91 9.24
CA GLU A 341 6.62 -22.83 10.46
C GLU A 341 7.92 -22.04 10.28
N TYR A 342 8.40 -21.97 9.04
CA TYR A 342 9.60 -21.22 8.65
C TYR A 342 9.27 -19.78 8.22
N VAL A 343 8.00 -19.41 8.15
CA VAL A 343 7.56 -18.07 7.74
C VAL A 343 7.19 -17.26 8.98
N PRO A 344 8.00 -16.26 9.36
CA PRO A 344 7.61 -15.27 10.36
C PRO A 344 6.42 -14.47 9.85
N ALA A 345 5.43 -14.19 10.71
CA ALA A 345 4.24 -13.47 10.32
C ALA A 345 3.89 -12.39 11.34
N PHE A 346 3.61 -11.19 10.85
CA PHE A 346 3.36 -10.00 11.66
C PHE A 346 2.12 -9.26 11.20
N ALA A 347 1.33 -8.75 12.14
CA ALA A 347 0.33 -7.73 11.87
C ALA A 347 0.95 -6.35 12.13
N VAL A 348 0.86 -5.46 11.17
CA VAL A 348 1.41 -4.10 11.26
C VAL A 348 0.36 -3.15 11.80
N LEU A 349 0.73 -2.37 12.81
CA LEU A 349 -0.19 -1.47 13.51
C LEU A 349 -0.13 -0.02 13.02
N THR A 350 0.93 0.37 12.30
CA THR A 350 1.07 1.73 11.76
C THR A 350 0.44 1.86 10.38
N GLU A 351 -0.10 3.04 10.07
CA GLU A 351 -0.76 3.34 8.78
C GLU A 351 0.12 4.20 7.84
N ASP A 352 1.36 4.56 8.24
CA ASP A 352 2.23 5.49 7.49
C ASP A 352 3.27 4.80 6.57
N LEU A 353 3.14 3.50 6.35
CA LEU A 353 4.08 2.70 5.56
C LEU A 353 4.31 3.23 4.14
N GLY A 354 3.27 3.72 3.47
CA GLY A 354 3.38 4.25 2.10
C GLY A 354 4.38 5.41 2.02
N VAL A 355 4.28 6.34 2.98
CA VAL A 355 5.19 7.50 3.04
C VAL A 355 6.61 7.09 3.41
N ARG A 356 6.76 6.23 4.43
CA ARG A 356 8.07 5.70 4.83
C ARG A 356 8.73 4.93 3.70
N GLY A 357 7.94 4.16 2.94
CA GLY A 357 8.45 3.40 1.82
C GLY A 357 8.87 4.26 0.65
N ALA A 358 8.11 5.29 0.31
CA ALA A 358 8.51 6.27 -0.70
C ALA A 358 9.84 6.96 -0.30
N HIS A 359 9.99 7.31 0.98
CA HIS A 359 11.24 7.83 1.52
C HIS A 359 12.38 6.81 1.40
N LYS A 360 12.17 5.55 1.84
CA LYS A 360 13.17 4.49 1.74
C LYS A 360 13.61 4.23 0.30
N CYS A 361 12.66 4.24 -0.63
CA CYS A 361 12.94 4.12 -2.06
C CYS A 361 13.76 5.32 -2.57
N ALA A 362 13.42 6.56 -2.19
CA ALA A 362 14.16 7.75 -2.59
C ALA A 362 15.62 7.71 -2.09
N VAL A 363 15.88 7.21 -0.88
CA VAL A 363 17.25 6.97 -0.37
C VAL A 363 18.00 6.00 -1.27
N GLN A 364 17.39 4.87 -1.66
CA GLN A 364 18.02 3.89 -2.55
C GLN A 364 18.29 4.45 -3.95
N GLU A 365 17.39 5.27 -4.49
CA GLU A 365 17.60 5.95 -5.78
C GLU A 365 18.75 6.95 -5.70
N TYR A 366 18.92 7.66 -4.58
CA TYR A 366 20.07 8.54 -4.37
C TYR A 366 21.40 7.76 -4.33
N GLU A 367 21.48 6.65 -3.61
CA GLU A 367 22.67 5.79 -3.59
C GLU A 367 23.01 5.29 -5.02
N THR A 368 22.01 4.94 -5.80
CA THR A 368 22.18 4.52 -7.20
C THR A 368 22.70 5.67 -8.06
N TYR A 369 22.13 6.86 -7.92
CA TYR A 369 22.54 8.07 -8.63
C TYR A 369 24.00 8.42 -8.36
N LEU A 370 24.47 8.32 -7.11
CA LEU A 370 25.87 8.55 -6.74
C LEU A 370 26.80 7.55 -7.41
N ASN A 371 26.46 6.26 -7.35
CA ASN A 371 27.27 5.18 -7.93
C ASN A 371 27.42 5.32 -9.47
N GLU A 372 26.36 5.71 -10.17
CA GLU A 372 26.41 5.97 -11.61
C GLU A 372 27.28 7.18 -11.93
N GLY A 373 27.20 8.25 -11.11
CA GLY A 373 28.04 9.42 -11.24
C GLY A 373 29.53 9.11 -11.08
N GLU A 374 29.89 8.26 -10.12
CA GLU A 374 31.28 7.82 -9.94
C GLU A 374 31.78 6.94 -11.09
N GLN A 375 30.94 6.03 -11.61
CA GLN A 375 31.32 5.19 -12.75
C GLN A 375 31.55 6.01 -14.02
N LYS A 376 30.73 7.04 -14.28
CA LYS A 376 30.93 7.96 -15.41
C LYS A 376 32.25 8.74 -15.27
N ARG A 377 32.62 9.17 -14.05
CA ARG A 377 33.91 9.87 -13.79
C ARG A 377 35.13 8.96 -13.97
N LYS A 378 35.03 7.65 -13.70
CA LYS A 378 36.13 6.68 -13.89
C LYS A 378 36.31 6.27 -15.36
N ARG A 379 35.33 6.49 -16.22
CA ARG A 379 35.38 6.18 -17.67
C ARG A 379 35.85 7.35 -18.54
N ASN A 380 35.80 8.57 -18.02
CA ASN A 380 36.34 9.78 -18.64
C ASN A 380 37.72 10.13 -18.06
#